data_3250c371473508bcece9acbf98dfdc2c
#
_entry.id   3250c371473508bcece9acbf98dfdc2c
#
_cell.length_a   1.000
_cell.length_b   1.000
_cell.length_c   1.000
_cell.angle_alpha   90.00
_cell.angle_beta   90.00
_cell.angle_gamma   90.00
#
_symmetry.space_group_name_H-M   'P 1'
#
loop_
_entity.id
_entity.type
_entity.pdbx_description
1 polymer ?
#
loop_
_entity_poly.entity_id
_entity_poly.type
_entity_poly.pdbx_seq_one_letter_code
_entity_poly.pdbx_strand_id
1 'polypeptide(L)'
;MPFRIADAVGLAIVALVSASGLAAADPLDGAYRGMIVCEKLQTSQYMLRAPFDIVISGKTAIAARPIFNLKGTLVVGSEIATGRVGDDGTIKLSSNWKAGGSSYQGSYGGVLTGKGGTLTGTQAWTMPEGQQTRTCTAAVVQTKS
;
A
#
# COMPACT_ATOMS: atom_id res chain seq x y z
N MET A 1 -17.11 -34.50 76.27
CA MET A 1 -16.71 -33.19 75.70
C MET A 1 -16.29 -33.42 74.26
N PRO A 2 -17.02 -32.93 73.26
CA PRO A 2 -16.64 -33.12 71.88
C PRO A 2 -15.78 -32.01 71.39
N PHE A 3 -14.66 -32.36 70.77
CA PHE A 3 -13.80 -31.46 70.06
C PHE A 3 -14.44 -31.10 68.68
N ARG A 4 -14.57 -29.81 68.40
CA ARG A 4 -14.97 -29.31 67.10
C ARG A 4 -13.72 -29.06 66.27
N ILE A 5 -13.60 -29.77 65.16
CA ILE A 5 -12.62 -29.50 64.11
C ILE A 5 -13.25 -28.44 63.18
N ALA A 6 -12.61 -27.29 63.08
CA ALA A 6 -13.00 -26.25 62.11
C ALA A 6 -12.28 -26.53 60.79
N ASP A 7 -13.03 -26.90 59.79
CA ASP A 7 -12.54 -27.02 58.40
C ASP A 7 -12.34 -25.63 57.81
N ALA A 8 -11.10 -25.24 57.61
CA ALA A 8 -10.73 -24.06 56.84
C ALA A 8 -10.62 -24.45 55.34
N VAL A 9 -11.67 -24.16 54.59
CA VAL A 9 -11.65 -24.27 53.12
C VAL A 9 -10.91 -23.06 52.59
N GLY A 10 -9.65 -23.28 52.22
CA GLY A 10 -8.84 -22.31 51.51
C GLY A 10 -9.27 -22.19 50.04
N LEU A 11 -9.90 -21.09 49.70
CA LEU A 11 -10.29 -20.76 48.33
C LEU A 11 -9.03 -20.23 47.59
N ALA A 12 -8.39 -21.09 46.81
CA ALA A 12 -7.28 -20.70 45.93
C ALA A 12 -7.86 -19.99 44.70
N ILE A 13 -7.78 -18.65 44.66
CA ILE A 13 -8.08 -17.86 43.47
C ILE A 13 -6.90 -17.97 42.56
N VAL A 14 -7.03 -18.80 41.50
CA VAL A 14 -6.09 -18.83 40.36
C VAL A 14 -6.38 -17.63 39.50
N ALA A 15 -5.57 -16.58 39.61
CA ALA A 15 -5.61 -15.44 38.73
C ALA A 15 -5.02 -15.90 37.36
N LEU A 16 -5.89 -16.15 36.40
CA LEU A 16 -5.49 -16.28 34.98
C LEU A 16 -5.07 -14.89 34.50
N VAL A 17 -3.77 -14.65 34.52
CA VAL A 17 -3.18 -13.52 33.82
C VAL A 17 -3.22 -13.86 32.33
N SER A 18 -4.26 -13.41 31.63
CA SER A 18 -4.29 -13.43 30.16
C SER A 18 -3.22 -12.46 29.68
N ALA A 19 -2.04 -12.95 29.36
CA ALA A 19 -1.04 -12.20 28.63
C ALA A 19 -1.60 -11.98 27.22
N SER A 20 -2.32 -10.86 27.04
CA SER A 20 -2.64 -10.34 25.72
C SER A 20 -1.31 -9.92 25.10
N GLY A 21 -0.66 -10.86 24.39
CA GLY A 21 0.52 -10.56 23.60
C GLY A 21 0.13 -9.48 22.61
N LEU A 22 0.64 -8.27 22.78
CA LEU A 22 0.63 -7.25 21.77
C LEU A 22 1.33 -7.87 20.55
N ALA A 23 0.57 -8.19 19.50
CA ALA A 23 1.14 -8.63 18.25
C ALA A 23 2.11 -7.52 17.81
N ALA A 24 3.39 -7.87 17.61
CA ALA A 24 4.36 -6.92 17.09
C ALA A 24 3.85 -6.39 15.74
N ALA A 25 3.92 -5.07 15.54
CA ALA A 25 3.55 -4.46 14.28
C ALA A 25 4.39 -5.08 13.16
N ASP A 26 3.77 -5.36 12.01
CA ASP A 26 4.48 -5.85 10.83
C ASP A 26 5.52 -4.79 10.42
N PRO A 27 6.80 -5.15 10.25
CA PRO A 27 7.84 -4.19 9.88
C PRO A 27 7.57 -3.47 8.55
N LEU A 28 6.67 -4.01 7.73
CA LEU A 28 6.24 -3.40 6.48
C LEU A 28 5.05 -2.45 6.65
N ASP A 29 4.34 -2.50 7.78
CA ASP A 29 3.22 -1.57 8.04
C ASP A 29 3.75 -0.14 8.19
N GLY A 30 3.02 0.80 7.63
CA GLY A 30 3.33 2.22 7.71
C GLY A 30 3.15 2.96 6.39
N ALA A 31 3.63 4.20 6.37
CA ALA A 31 3.59 5.05 5.20
C ALA A 31 4.95 5.07 4.48
N TYR A 32 4.89 5.06 3.16
CA TYR A 32 6.04 5.16 2.27
C TYR A 32 5.82 6.34 1.35
N ARG A 33 6.84 7.15 1.14
CA ARG A 33 6.79 8.30 0.24
C ARG A 33 7.92 8.25 -0.77
N GLY A 34 7.62 8.69 -1.98
CA GLY A 34 8.61 8.75 -3.04
C GLY A 34 8.11 9.39 -4.30
N MET A 35 8.75 9.03 -5.37
CA MET A 35 8.48 9.57 -6.70
C MET A 35 8.29 8.42 -7.69
N ILE A 36 7.30 8.58 -8.57
CA ILE A 36 7.14 7.75 -9.75
C ILE A 36 7.62 8.53 -10.98
N VAL A 37 8.36 7.85 -11.83
CA VAL A 37 8.81 8.34 -13.11
C VAL A 37 8.29 7.39 -14.17
N CYS A 38 7.57 7.90 -15.16
CA CYS A 38 7.06 7.12 -16.28
C CYS A 38 7.57 7.69 -17.60
N GLU A 39 7.76 6.81 -18.56
CA GLU A 39 8.09 7.16 -19.94
C GLU A 39 7.02 8.07 -20.55
N LYS A 40 7.36 8.71 -21.65
CA LYS A 40 6.41 9.49 -22.44
C LYS A 40 5.32 8.60 -23.01
N LEU A 41 4.09 9.11 -23.03
CA LEU A 41 3.06 8.56 -23.91
C LEU A 41 3.26 9.08 -25.35
N GLN A 42 2.74 8.38 -26.36
CA GLN A 42 2.82 8.84 -27.74
C GLN A 42 2.19 10.22 -27.96
N THR A 43 1.12 10.51 -27.21
CA THR A 43 0.40 11.79 -27.25
C THR A 43 0.97 12.85 -26.29
N SER A 44 1.95 12.51 -25.47
CA SER A 44 2.52 13.39 -24.44
C SER A 44 3.97 13.74 -24.73
N GLN A 45 4.29 15.01 -24.67
CA GLN A 45 5.66 15.52 -24.90
C GLN A 45 6.56 15.42 -23.67
N TYR A 46 6.04 15.00 -22.51
CA TYR A 46 6.78 14.98 -21.25
C TYR A 46 6.85 13.59 -20.63
N MET A 47 7.93 13.34 -19.90
CA MET A 47 8.00 12.23 -18.95
C MET A 47 7.20 12.57 -17.70
N LEU A 48 6.39 11.64 -17.19
CA LEU A 48 5.72 11.85 -15.92
C LEU A 48 6.75 11.78 -14.79
N ARG A 49 6.69 12.77 -13.90
CA ARG A 49 7.32 12.74 -12.57
C ARG A 49 6.28 13.21 -11.57
N ALA A 50 5.95 12.38 -10.60
CA ALA A 50 4.91 12.70 -9.64
C ALA A 50 5.22 12.09 -8.26
N PRO A 51 4.72 12.67 -7.18
CA PRO A 51 4.69 11.99 -5.88
C PRO A 51 3.98 10.64 -6.00
N PHE A 52 4.49 9.66 -5.28
CA PHE A 52 3.90 8.32 -5.19
C PHE A 52 3.95 7.87 -3.73
N ASP A 53 2.82 7.90 -3.07
CA ASP A 53 2.69 7.58 -1.66
C ASP A 53 2.00 6.22 -1.51
N ILE A 54 2.51 5.38 -0.59
CA ILE A 54 1.93 4.07 -0.28
C ILE A 54 1.65 4.02 1.22
N VAL A 55 0.50 3.47 1.60
CA VAL A 55 0.17 3.10 2.98
C VAL A 55 -0.05 1.60 3.04
N ILE A 56 0.62 0.93 3.97
CA ILE A 56 0.49 -0.50 4.22
C ILE A 56 -0.07 -0.71 5.63
N SER A 57 -1.09 -1.54 5.73
CA SER A 57 -1.69 -1.97 6.99
C SER A 57 -2.21 -3.40 6.86
N GLY A 58 -1.74 -4.29 7.71
CA GLY A 58 -2.19 -5.68 7.76
C GLY A 58 -2.11 -6.41 6.41
N LYS A 59 -1.03 -6.25 5.66
CA LYS A 59 -0.80 -6.84 4.32
C LYS A 59 -1.65 -6.24 3.19
N THR A 60 -2.43 -5.22 3.47
CA THR A 60 -3.13 -4.44 2.44
C THR A 60 -2.33 -3.19 2.13
N ALA A 61 -2.19 -2.87 0.87
CA ALA A 61 -1.48 -1.69 0.40
C ALA A 61 -2.42 -0.81 -0.44
N ILE A 62 -2.33 0.50 -0.21
CA ILE A 62 -3.00 1.52 -1.00
C ILE A 62 -1.95 2.52 -1.43
N ALA A 63 -1.85 2.77 -2.73
CA ALA A 63 -0.97 3.79 -3.27
C ALA A 63 -1.76 4.89 -3.96
N ALA A 64 -1.23 6.11 -3.92
CA ALA A 64 -1.85 7.27 -4.53
C ALA A 64 -0.83 8.12 -5.27
N ARG A 65 -1.24 8.69 -6.39
CA ARG A 65 -0.49 9.72 -7.13
C ARG A 65 -1.44 10.71 -7.81
N PRO A 66 -1.00 11.94 -8.08
CA PRO A 66 -1.76 12.88 -8.91
C PRO A 66 -1.77 12.41 -10.37
N ILE A 67 -2.89 12.69 -11.06
CA ILE A 67 -3.00 12.58 -12.52
C ILE A 67 -2.90 13.97 -13.11
N PHE A 68 -2.03 14.14 -14.09
CA PHE A 68 -1.84 15.40 -14.79
C PHE A 68 -2.55 15.40 -16.15
N ASN A 69 -2.87 16.57 -16.64
CA ASN A 69 -3.31 16.77 -18.02
C ASN A 69 -2.21 16.34 -19.01
N LEU A 70 -2.52 16.24 -20.30
CA LEU A 70 -1.58 15.84 -21.34
C LEU A 70 -0.34 16.75 -21.47
N LYS A 71 -0.44 17.99 -20.97
CA LYS A 71 0.69 18.96 -20.95
C LYS A 71 1.56 18.83 -19.69
N GLY A 72 1.12 18.06 -18.69
CA GLY A 72 1.82 17.92 -17.41
C GLY A 72 1.77 19.15 -16.50
N THR A 73 0.87 20.11 -16.78
CA THR A 73 0.85 21.42 -16.13
C THR A 73 -0.23 21.55 -15.06
N LEU A 74 -1.25 20.70 -15.10
CA LEU A 74 -2.41 20.77 -14.20
C LEU A 74 -2.76 19.40 -13.66
N VAL A 75 -2.96 19.28 -12.36
CA VAL A 75 -3.54 18.08 -11.72
C VAL A 75 -5.02 18.03 -12.04
N VAL A 76 -5.46 16.94 -12.66
CA VAL A 76 -6.85 16.73 -13.08
C VAL A 76 -7.55 15.61 -12.30
N GLY A 77 -6.84 14.92 -11.42
CA GLY A 77 -7.38 13.84 -10.61
C GLY A 77 -6.31 13.11 -9.82
N SER A 78 -6.69 11.97 -9.27
CA SER A 78 -5.81 11.07 -8.52
C SER A 78 -6.00 9.64 -9.00
N GLU A 79 -4.90 8.91 -9.13
CA GLU A 79 -4.91 7.46 -9.25
C GLU A 79 -4.80 6.86 -7.86
N ILE A 80 -5.67 5.92 -7.57
CA ILE A 80 -5.60 5.07 -6.38
C ILE A 80 -5.39 3.64 -6.84
N ALA A 81 -4.26 3.07 -6.47
CA ALA A 81 -3.93 1.68 -6.71
C ALA A 81 -4.02 0.90 -5.39
N THR A 82 -4.61 -0.26 -5.44
CA THR A 82 -4.76 -1.13 -4.26
C THR A 82 -4.14 -2.48 -4.51
N GLY A 83 -3.74 -3.15 -3.45
CA GLY A 83 -3.15 -4.47 -3.57
C GLY A 83 -2.73 -5.07 -2.23
N ARG A 84 -1.80 -6.01 -2.31
CA ARG A 84 -1.32 -6.79 -1.17
C ARG A 84 0.18 -6.84 -1.10
N VAL A 85 0.66 -7.04 0.12
CA VAL A 85 2.09 -7.25 0.43
C VAL A 85 2.26 -8.66 0.99
N GLY A 86 3.20 -9.40 0.44
CA GLY A 86 3.61 -10.70 0.95
C GLY A 86 4.52 -10.58 2.18
N ASP A 87 4.74 -11.72 2.88
CA ASP A 87 5.64 -11.77 4.03
C ASP A 87 7.10 -11.49 3.66
N ASP A 88 7.46 -11.73 2.42
CA ASP A 88 8.77 -11.44 1.84
C ASP A 88 8.94 -10.00 1.36
N GLY A 89 7.93 -9.14 1.56
CA GLY A 89 7.91 -7.76 1.09
C GLY A 89 7.49 -7.58 -0.37
N THR A 90 7.19 -8.65 -1.08
CA THR A 90 6.66 -8.54 -2.46
C THR A 90 5.34 -7.82 -2.45
N ILE A 91 5.25 -6.71 -3.19
CA ILE A 91 4.04 -5.89 -3.33
C ILE A 91 3.52 -5.97 -4.75
N LYS A 92 2.19 -6.05 -4.87
CA LYS A 92 1.47 -5.96 -6.14
C LYS A 92 0.29 -5.02 -5.97
N LEU A 93 0.24 -3.99 -6.82
CA LEU A 93 -0.79 -2.96 -6.82
C LEU A 93 -1.45 -2.90 -8.19
N SER A 94 -2.73 -2.63 -8.23
CA SER A 94 -3.49 -2.37 -9.45
C SER A 94 -4.46 -1.24 -9.28
N SER A 95 -4.68 -0.50 -10.35
CA SER A 95 -5.69 0.55 -10.44
C SER A 95 -6.41 0.43 -11.78
N ASN A 96 -7.67 0.83 -11.81
CA ASN A 96 -8.44 0.93 -13.04
C ASN A 96 -9.52 1.97 -12.91
N TRP A 97 -9.89 2.59 -14.02
CA TRP A 97 -11.09 3.43 -14.12
C TRP A 97 -11.59 3.47 -15.57
N LYS A 98 -12.84 3.88 -15.72
CA LYS A 98 -13.51 4.10 -17.02
C LYS A 98 -14.28 5.40 -16.95
N ALA A 99 -14.17 6.23 -17.98
CA ALA A 99 -14.95 7.45 -18.14
C ALA A 99 -15.07 7.82 -19.62
N GLY A 100 -16.27 8.11 -20.08
CA GLY A 100 -16.50 8.72 -21.39
C GLY A 100 -15.90 7.99 -22.59
N GLY A 101 -15.95 6.66 -22.63
CA GLY A 101 -15.37 5.84 -23.71
C GLY A 101 -13.86 5.61 -23.57
N SER A 102 -13.22 6.15 -22.52
CA SER A 102 -11.82 5.90 -22.18
C SER A 102 -11.71 4.98 -20.98
N SER A 103 -10.64 4.21 -20.90
CA SER A 103 -10.31 3.39 -19.75
C SER A 103 -8.83 3.47 -19.43
N TYR A 104 -8.49 3.19 -18.17
CA TYR A 104 -7.13 3.17 -17.67
C TYR A 104 -6.89 1.95 -16.80
N GLN A 105 -5.71 1.38 -16.92
CA GLN A 105 -5.21 0.33 -16.03
C GLN A 105 -3.78 0.66 -15.62
N GLY A 106 -3.53 0.64 -14.32
CA GLY A 106 -2.18 0.70 -13.75
C GLY A 106 -1.86 -0.61 -13.05
N SER A 107 -0.63 -1.07 -13.18
CA SER A 107 -0.11 -2.25 -12.49
C SER A 107 1.30 -1.97 -12.03
N TYR A 108 1.58 -2.18 -10.75
CA TYR A 108 2.89 -1.92 -10.15
C TYR A 108 3.29 -3.08 -9.26
N GLY A 109 4.54 -3.45 -9.27
CA GLY A 109 5.08 -4.51 -8.44
C GLY A 109 6.54 -4.32 -8.11
N GLY A 110 6.97 -4.91 -7.00
CA GLY A 110 8.35 -4.83 -6.54
C GLY A 110 8.52 -5.48 -5.18
N VAL A 111 9.59 -5.12 -4.51
CA VAL A 111 9.89 -5.58 -3.16
C VAL A 111 10.12 -4.39 -2.26
N LEU A 112 9.43 -4.35 -1.12
CA LEU A 112 9.61 -3.37 -0.06
C LEU A 112 10.29 -4.01 1.14
N THR A 113 11.07 -3.20 1.82
CA THR A 113 11.62 -3.47 3.15
C THR A 113 11.07 -2.44 4.13
N GLY A 114 11.32 -2.60 5.43
CA GLY A 114 11.02 -1.57 6.44
C GLY A 114 11.78 -0.26 6.27
N LYS A 115 12.57 -0.10 5.20
CA LYS A 115 13.27 1.15 4.85
C LYS A 115 12.72 1.78 3.58
N GLY A 116 12.15 0.99 2.69
CA GLY A 116 11.65 1.39 1.39
C GLY A 116 11.91 0.36 0.31
N GLY A 117 11.81 0.76 -0.95
CA GLY A 117 12.05 -0.11 -2.09
C GLY A 117 11.74 0.54 -3.41
N THR A 118 11.79 -0.28 -4.46
CA THR A 118 11.52 0.14 -5.83
C THR A 118 10.42 -0.73 -6.42
N LEU A 119 9.46 -0.09 -7.07
CA LEU A 119 8.40 -0.73 -7.84
C LEU A 119 8.58 -0.39 -9.31
N THR A 120 8.32 -1.34 -10.17
CA THR A 120 8.17 -1.12 -11.61
C THR A 120 6.73 -1.42 -12.01
N GLY A 121 6.28 -0.81 -13.08
CA GLY A 121 4.91 -1.03 -13.51
C GLY A 121 4.63 -0.52 -14.90
N THR A 122 3.39 -0.71 -15.30
CA THR A 122 2.86 -0.26 -16.57
C THR A 122 1.57 0.51 -16.37
N GLN A 123 1.38 1.50 -17.23
CA GLN A 123 0.14 2.25 -17.34
C GLN A 123 -0.40 2.08 -18.75
N ALA A 124 -1.64 1.63 -18.85
CA ALA A 124 -2.33 1.41 -20.13
C ALA A 124 -3.57 2.31 -20.20
N TRP A 125 -3.64 3.10 -21.26
CA TRP A 125 -4.75 3.98 -21.59
C TRP A 125 -5.44 3.47 -22.83
N THR A 126 -6.73 3.27 -22.79
CA THR A 126 -7.56 2.98 -23.95
C THR A 126 -8.44 4.18 -24.21
N MET A 127 -8.32 4.77 -25.38
CA MET A 127 -9.04 5.94 -25.84
C MET A 127 -9.76 5.60 -27.14
N PRO A 128 -10.75 6.38 -27.60
CA PRO A 128 -11.42 6.15 -28.89
C PRO A 128 -10.44 6.06 -30.06
N GLU A 129 -9.32 6.79 -29.99
CA GLU A 129 -8.29 6.84 -31.04
C GLU A 129 -7.31 5.68 -30.98
N GLY A 130 -7.31 4.88 -29.92
CA GLY A 130 -6.40 3.75 -29.75
C GLY A 130 -5.90 3.55 -28.33
N GLN A 131 -4.99 2.59 -28.17
CA GLN A 131 -4.40 2.22 -26.90
C GLN A 131 -2.96 2.73 -26.81
N GLN A 132 -2.59 3.24 -25.64
CA GLN A 132 -1.22 3.66 -25.34
C GLN A 132 -0.78 3.03 -24.02
N THR A 133 0.49 2.65 -23.96
CA THR A 133 1.12 2.13 -22.75
C THR A 133 2.42 2.85 -22.47
N ARG A 134 2.82 2.87 -21.20
CA ARG A 134 4.15 3.32 -20.78
C ARG A 134 4.63 2.54 -19.57
N THR A 135 5.94 2.48 -19.42
CA THR A 135 6.61 1.89 -18.26
C THR A 135 6.85 2.95 -17.19
N CYS A 136 6.73 2.56 -15.94
CA CYS A 136 6.97 3.40 -14.79
C CYS A 136 7.91 2.74 -13.80
N THR A 137 8.68 3.57 -13.09
CA THR A 137 9.47 3.15 -11.93
C THR A 137 9.17 4.09 -10.76
N ALA A 138 8.87 3.53 -9.61
CA ALA A 138 8.65 4.27 -8.37
C ALA A 138 9.70 3.87 -7.33
N ALA A 139 10.38 4.85 -6.76
CA ALA A 139 11.27 4.66 -5.62
C ALA A 139 10.65 5.31 -4.40
N VAL A 140 10.49 4.54 -3.31
CA VAL A 140 9.85 4.98 -2.08
C VAL A 140 10.69 4.65 -0.86
N VAL A 141 10.59 5.48 0.18
CA VAL A 141 11.20 5.25 1.49
C VAL A 141 10.10 5.25 2.56
N GLN A 142 10.27 4.38 3.56
CA GLN A 142 9.35 4.37 4.69
C GLN A 142 9.54 5.66 5.50
N THR A 143 8.45 6.36 5.74
CA THR A 143 8.44 7.51 6.64
C THR A 143 8.25 7.01 8.06
N LYS A 144 9.18 7.34 8.96
CA LYS A 144 8.99 7.05 10.37
C LYS A 144 7.84 7.91 10.90
N SER A 145 6.85 7.25 11.48
CA SER A 145 5.82 7.90 12.30
C SER A 145 6.40 8.38 13.61
#